data_081744e35e32810b2142d9a1d2242ed4
#
_entry.id   081744e35e32810b2142d9a1d2242ed4
#
_cell.length_a   1.000
_cell.length_b   1.000
_cell.length_c   1.000
_cell.angle_alpha   90.00
_cell.angle_beta   90.00
_cell.angle_gamma   90.00
#
_symmetry.space_group_name_H-M   'P 1'
#
loop_
_entity.id
_entity.type
_entity.pdbx_description
1 polymer ?
#
loop_
_entity_poly.entity_id
_entity_poly.type
_entity_poly.pdbx_seq_one_letter_code
_entity_poly.pdbx_strand_id
1 'polypeptide(L)'
;SSDEEHEEAIAIMKKISRAIRIPMVAGGNIKRQEDIKKILYAGAKRAVLNFSKAISFELIEEAAKRFGKEKISVSLNDFDALFKQQHLIEECSSEILFMHRLDLDSVMNVTDIPCVVLTDTNEKSELFKILKCPGVKGLSGAYVSRTTMDFVAFKEQCAKENIKMTSFESMMEFSEFRLNEEGLLPVIAQSYKTGEVLMFSYMDKEAFYNTIKTGKMTYYDREAKRSKVQGEESGHYQYVKALTINCDKEALLAKVEQIGPACKTGNATCFFQPLVGTDYDGTNPLQVFETVYEKILERKKNPRDGSYTNYLFDKGIDKILKKVGEEATELIIAAKNPNPDEIKGEISDFLYHAMVLMVERGVKWDDIIKELAER
;
A
#
# COMPACT_ATOMS: atom_id res chain seq x y z
N SER A 1 -17.76 22.45 10.22
CA SER A 1 -16.46 22.89 9.72
C SER A 1 -16.68 23.89 8.59
N SER A 2 -15.82 24.89 8.54
CA SER A 2 -15.76 25.86 7.42
C SER A 2 -15.24 25.16 6.16
N ASP A 3 -15.40 25.78 4.98
CA ASP A 3 -14.83 25.25 3.75
C ASP A 3 -13.28 25.26 3.81
N GLU A 4 -12.69 26.19 4.54
CA GLU A 4 -11.24 26.29 4.80
C GLU A 4 -10.72 25.11 5.61
N GLU A 5 -11.39 24.75 6.72
CA GLU A 5 -11.07 23.53 7.52
C GLU A 5 -11.19 22.26 6.68
N HIS A 6 -12.16 22.20 5.76
CA HIS A 6 -12.32 21.06 4.86
C HIS A 6 -11.14 20.93 3.88
N GLU A 7 -10.72 22.02 3.26
CA GLU A 7 -9.54 22.02 2.36
C GLU A 7 -8.24 21.68 3.10
N GLU A 8 -8.08 22.17 4.33
CA GLU A 8 -6.94 21.82 5.17
C GLU A 8 -6.93 20.32 5.49
N ALA A 9 -8.07 19.73 5.85
CA ALA A 9 -8.20 18.29 6.08
C ALA A 9 -7.86 17.48 4.83
N ILE A 10 -8.29 17.88 3.64
CA ILE A 10 -7.93 17.25 2.37
C ILE A 10 -6.42 17.33 2.12
N ALA A 11 -5.79 18.47 2.43
CA ALA A 11 -4.33 18.63 2.29
C ALA A 11 -3.57 17.68 3.24
N ILE A 12 -4.05 17.53 4.48
CA ILE A 12 -3.50 16.57 5.45
C ILE A 12 -3.67 15.13 4.95
N MET A 13 -4.86 14.75 4.46
CA MET A 13 -5.11 13.42 3.89
C MET A 13 -4.15 13.11 2.75
N LYS A 14 -3.89 14.06 1.85
CA LYS A 14 -2.88 13.91 0.78
C LYS A 14 -1.48 13.66 1.32
N LYS A 15 -1.06 14.39 2.37
CA LYS A 15 0.25 14.17 3.01
C LYS A 15 0.34 12.78 3.64
N ILE A 16 -0.70 12.37 4.38
CA ILE A 16 -0.77 11.03 5.00
C ILE A 16 -0.72 9.95 3.93
N SER A 17 -1.59 10.02 2.92
CA SER A 17 -1.65 9.02 1.84
C SER A 17 -0.32 8.83 1.12
N ARG A 18 0.48 9.90 0.98
CA ARG A 18 1.83 9.83 0.39
C ARG A 18 2.87 9.19 1.31
N ALA A 19 2.67 9.33 2.63
CA ALA A 19 3.61 8.84 3.63
C ALA A 19 3.38 7.38 4.03
N ILE A 20 2.12 6.90 3.97
CA ILE A 20 1.75 5.55 4.39
C ILE A 20 1.67 4.58 3.20
N ARG A 21 1.86 3.28 3.50
CA ARG A 21 1.75 2.17 2.53
C ARG A 21 0.51 1.29 2.76
N ILE A 22 -0.23 1.56 3.83
CA ILE A 22 -1.50 0.89 4.13
C ILE A 22 -2.67 1.68 3.54
N PRO A 23 -3.78 1.01 3.19
CA PRO A 23 -4.96 1.70 2.69
C PRO A 23 -5.53 2.67 3.73
N MET A 24 -5.85 3.89 3.30
CA MET A 24 -6.51 4.90 4.13
C MET A 24 -8.01 4.90 3.84
N VAL A 25 -8.83 4.86 4.87
CA VAL A 25 -10.26 5.10 4.81
C VAL A 25 -10.54 6.44 5.49
N ALA A 26 -11.25 7.34 4.84
CA ALA A 26 -11.42 8.69 5.34
C ALA A 26 -12.85 9.21 5.12
N GLY A 27 -13.31 10.05 6.03
CA GLY A 27 -14.63 10.69 5.97
C GLY A 27 -14.66 11.95 6.80
N GLY A 28 -15.75 12.68 6.65
CA GLY A 28 -16.02 13.90 7.42
C GLY A 28 -16.55 15.02 6.53
N ASN A 29 -17.57 15.70 7.03
CA ASN A 29 -18.20 16.85 6.39
C ASN A 29 -18.60 16.69 4.91
N ILE A 30 -18.99 15.47 4.50
CA ILE A 30 -19.46 15.18 3.16
C ILE A 30 -20.87 15.72 3.03
N LYS A 31 -21.09 16.64 2.08
CA LYS A 31 -22.38 17.28 1.80
C LYS A 31 -22.80 17.11 0.32
N ARG A 32 -21.87 16.76 -0.55
CA ARG A 32 -22.06 16.67 -2.02
C ARG A 32 -21.07 15.69 -2.64
N GLN A 33 -21.35 15.26 -3.85
CA GLN A 33 -20.51 14.35 -4.64
C GLN A 33 -19.05 14.82 -4.78
N GLU A 34 -18.84 16.12 -4.90
CA GLU A 34 -17.50 16.68 -5.05
C GLU A 34 -16.63 16.48 -3.80
N ASP A 35 -17.24 16.43 -2.60
CA ASP A 35 -16.52 16.16 -1.36
C ASP A 35 -16.02 14.70 -1.33
N ILE A 36 -16.84 13.75 -1.80
CA ILE A 36 -16.44 12.33 -1.97
C ILE A 36 -15.26 12.23 -2.94
N LYS A 37 -15.37 12.89 -4.09
CA LYS A 37 -14.32 12.93 -5.10
C LYS A 37 -13.01 13.47 -4.52
N LYS A 38 -13.05 14.59 -3.77
CA LYS A 38 -11.88 15.18 -3.11
C LYS A 38 -11.19 14.20 -2.16
N ILE A 39 -11.96 13.47 -1.34
CA ILE A 39 -11.45 12.45 -0.41
C ILE A 39 -10.77 11.30 -1.16
N LEU A 40 -11.41 10.76 -2.18
CA LEU A 40 -10.83 9.67 -3.00
C LEU A 40 -9.56 10.14 -3.72
N TYR A 41 -9.58 11.35 -4.30
CA TYR A 41 -8.40 11.94 -4.98
C TYR A 41 -7.31 12.40 -4.01
N ALA A 42 -7.62 12.55 -2.72
CA ALA A 42 -6.61 12.72 -1.68
C ALA A 42 -5.86 11.41 -1.35
N GLY A 43 -6.25 10.30 -1.98
CA GLY A 43 -5.62 8.99 -1.85
C GLY A 43 -6.30 8.06 -0.84
N ALA A 44 -7.53 8.37 -0.42
CA ALA A 44 -8.32 7.42 0.36
C ALA A 44 -8.79 6.26 -0.53
N LYS A 45 -8.67 5.03 0.00
CA LYS A 45 -9.22 3.84 -0.66
C LYS A 45 -10.74 3.87 -0.67
N ARG A 46 -11.33 4.38 0.42
CA ARG A 46 -12.79 4.54 0.58
C ARG A 46 -13.13 5.86 1.24
N ALA A 47 -14.26 6.43 0.82
CA ALA A 47 -14.89 7.57 1.47
C ALA A 47 -16.00 7.08 2.41
N VAL A 48 -16.05 7.63 3.64
CA VAL A 48 -17.02 7.23 4.65
C VAL A 48 -18.17 8.24 4.71
N LEU A 49 -19.39 7.80 4.41
CA LEU A 49 -20.60 8.58 4.57
C LEU A 49 -21.21 8.32 5.96
N ASN A 50 -21.52 9.41 6.67
CA ASN A 50 -22.15 9.33 7.99
C ASN A 50 -23.65 9.18 7.87
N PHE A 51 -24.16 7.99 8.12
CA PHE A 51 -25.58 7.65 8.04
C PHE A 51 -26.44 8.13 9.23
N SER A 52 -25.87 8.89 10.16
CA SER A 52 -26.64 9.71 11.08
C SER A 52 -27.16 11.01 10.43
N LYS A 53 -26.80 11.28 9.17
CA LYS A 53 -27.21 12.48 8.42
C LYS A 53 -28.03 12.08 7.20
N ALA A 54 -29.24 12.63 7.07
CA ALA A 54 -30.16 12.33 5.97
C ALA A 54 -29.54 12.58 4.56
N ILE A 55 -28.70 13.60 4.44
CA ILE A 55 -28.04 13.93 3.17
C ILE A 55 -27.18 12.76 2.63
N SER A 56 -26.67 11.89 3.51
CA SER A 56 -25.89 10.74 3.10
C SER A 56 -26.72 9.69 2.33
N PHE A 57 -28.02 9.62 2.58
CA PHE A 57 -28.93 8.70 1.89
C PHE A 57 -29.14 9.11 0.44
N GLU A 58 -29.18 10.42 0.16
CA GLU A 58 -29.33 10.94 -1.21
C GLU A 58 -28.04 10.80 -2.01
N LEU A 59 -26.89 10.93 -1.34
CA LEU A 59 -25.57 10.91 -1.99
C LEU A 59 -25.05 9.53 -2.30
N ILE A 60 -25.42 8.49 -1.53
CA ILE A 60 -24.75 7.19 -1.60
C ILE A 60 -25.00 6.47 -2.93
N GLU A 61 -26.21 6.51 -3.46
CA GLU A 61 -26.54 5.87 -4.73
C GLU A 61 -25.75 6.47 -5.89
N GLU A 62 -25.71 7.80 -5.96
CA GLU A 62 -24.95 8.50 -6.99
C GLU A 62 -23.44 8.26 -6.83
N ALA A 63 -22.95 8.22 -5.58
CA ALA A 63 -21.57 7.92 -5.28
C ALA A 63 -21.18 6.50 -5.72
N ALA A 64 -22.03 5.51 -5.40
CA ALA A 64 -21.81 4.13 -5.79
C ALA A 64 -21.86 3.94 -7.31
N LYS A 65 -22.77 4.62 -8.02
CA LYS A 65 -22.84 4.61 -9.48
C LYS A 65 -21.61 5.25 -10.13
N ARG A 66 -21.06 6.30 -9.53
CA ARG A 66 -19.94 7.06 -10.10
C ARG A 66 -18.57 6.47 -9.78
N PHE A 67 -18.36 6.00 -8.58
CA PHE A 67 -17.04 5.59 -8.06
C PHE A 67 -16.92 4.09 -7.80
N GLY A 68 -18.04 3.35 -7.84
CA GLY A 68 -18.13 1.96 -7.41
C GLY A 68 -18.40 1.81 -5.91
N LYS A 69 -19.20 0.82 -5.53
CA LYS A 69 -19.55 0.55 -4.12
C LYS A 69 -18.33 0.20 -3.26
N GLU A 70 -17.29 -0.37 -3.87
CA GLU A 70 -16.02 -0.72 -3.23
C GLU A 70 -15.22 0.50 -2.75
N LYS A 71 -15.55 1.71 -3.23
CA LYS A 71 -14.98 2.99 -2.81
C LYS A 71 -15.79 3.67 -1.71
N ILE A 72 -16.90 3.09 -1.29
CA ILE A 72 -17.82 3.68 -0.31
C ILE A 72 -17.87 2.82 0.94
N SER A 73 -17.75 3.46 2.08
CA SER A 73 -18.05 2.91 3.40
C SER A 73 -19.12 3.77 4.08
N VAL A 74 -19.90 3.20 4.98
CA VAL A 74 -20.85 3.94 5.79
C VAL A 74 -20.48 3.89 7.26
N SER A 75 -20.71 4.97 8.01
CA SER A 75 -20.60 4.96 9.46
C SER A 75 -21.97 5.05 10.09
N LEU A 76 -22.22 4.19 11.08
CA LEU A 76 -23.48 4.05 11.80
C LEU A 76 -23.27 4.30 13.29
N ASN A 77 -24.16 5.09 13.90
CA ASN A 77 -24.16 5.37 15.33
C ASN A 77 -25.30 4.65 16.06
N ASP A 78 -26.28 4.14 15.33
CA ASP A 78 -27.42 3.42 15.86
C ASP A 78 -27.87 2.29 14.93
N PHE A 79 -28.60 1.34 15.48
CA PHE A 79 -29.12 0.19 14.76
C PHE A 79 -30.30 0.54 13.86
N ASP A 80 -31.10 1.52 14.25
CA ASP A 80 -32.26 1.93 13.48
C ASP A 80 -31.93 2.42 12.09
N ALA A 81 -30.79 3.12 11.96
CA ALA A 81 -30.30 3.59 10.66
C ALA A 81 -29.94 2.41 9.75
N LEU A 82 -29.33 1.36 10.29
CA LEU A 82 -29.04 0.14 9.53
C LEU A 82 -30.32 -0.55 9.07
N PHE A 83 -31.25 -0.77 9.99
CA PHE A 83 -32.49 -1.49 9.71
C PHE A 83 -33.35 -0.78 8.66
N LYS A 84 -33.48 0.55 8.78
CA LYS A 84 -34.29 1.36 7.84
C LYS A 84 -33.66 1.49 6.44
N GLN A 85 -32.35 1.41 6.36
CA GLN A 85 -31.60 1.65 5.12
C GLN A 85 -30.76 0.44 4.67
N GLN A 86 -31.09 -0.76 5.16
CA GLN A 86 -30.33 -1.98 4.89
C GLN A 86 -30.04 -2.18 3.39
N HIS A 87 -31.10 -2.18 2.57
CA HIS A 87 -30.97 -2.41 1.14
C HIS A 87 -30.05 -1.38 0.47
N LEU A 88 -30.20 -0.11 0.82
CA LEU A 88 -29.35 0.97 0.30
C LEU A 88 -27.89 0.79 0.69
N ILE A 89 -27.62 0.39 1.94
CA ILE A 89 -26.27 0.14 2.44
C ILE A 89 -25.63 -1.05 1.71
N GLU A 90 -26.37 -2.14 1.54
CA GLU A 90 -25.88 -3.37 0.89
C GLU A 90 -25.59 -3.19 -0.61
N GLU A 91 -26.41 -2.40 -1.29
CA GLU A 91 -26.19 -2.12 -2.71
C GLU A 91 -25.07 -1.12 -2.97
N CYS A 92 -24.90 -0.13 -2.09
CA CYS A 92 -24.07 1.04 -2.34
C CYS A 92 -22.78 1.12 -1.52
N SER A 93 -22.54 0.22 -0.58
CA SER A 93 -21.34 0.22 0.23
C SER A 93 -20.67 -1.16 0.34
N SER A 94 -19.40 -1.16 0.72
CA SER A 94 -18.60 -2.38 0.87
C SER A 94 -18.10 -2.62 2.28
N GLU A 95 -18.34 -1.68 3.19
CA GLU A 95 -17.86 -1.74 4.57
C GLU A 95 -18.69 -0.84 5.48
N ILE A 96 -18.95 -1.31 6.68
CA ILE A 96 -19.64 -0.55 7.72
C ILE A 96 -18.66 -0.24 8.86
N LEU A 97 -18.59 1.04 9.26
CA LEU A 97 -17.92 1.48 10.47
C LEU A 97 -18.97 1.81 11.51
N PHE A 98 -18.93 1.16 12.66
CA PHE A 98 -19.90 1.48 13.71
C PHE A 98 -19.31 1.50 15.11
N MET A 99 -20.01 2.18 16.01
CA MET A 99 -19.56 2.36 17.38
C MET A 99 -19.82 1.12 18.22
N HIS A 100 -18.90 0.77 19.08
CA HIS A 100 -18.95 -0.37 20.02
C HIS A 100 -20.24 -0.46 20.88
N ARG A 101 -20.93 0.66 21.08
CA ARG A 101 -22.18 0.72 21.85
C ARG A 101 -23.37 0.04 21.20
N LEU A 102 -23.26 -0.31 19.91
CA LEU A 102 -24.29 -1.06 19.21
C LEU A 102 -24.22 -2.54 19.58
N ASP A 103 -25.38 -3.18 19.60
CA ASP A 103 -25.47 -4.63 19.75
C ASP A 103 -24.97 -5.30 18.45
N LEU A 104 -23.76 -5.84 18.51
CA LEU A 104 -23.10 -6.44 17.37
C LEU A 104 -23.83 -7.67 16.82
N ASP A 105 -24.42 -8.49 17.72
CA ASP A 105 -25.14 -9.67 17.31
C ASP A 105 -26.38 -9.29 16.50
N SER A 106 -27.10 -8.26 16.92
CA SER A 106 -28.25 -7.72 16.17
C SER A 106 -27.82 -7.16 14.80
N VAL A 107 -26.68 -6.45 14.73
CA VAL A 107 -26.14 -5.93 13.45
C VAL A 107 -25.80 -7.07 12.50
N MET A 108 -25.11 -8.09 12.97
CA MET A 108 -24.65 -9.22 12.11
C MET A 108 -25.79 -10.12 11.65
N ASN A 109 -26.94 -10.09 12.33
CA ASN A 109 -28.15 -10.78 11.88
C ASN A 109 -28.89 -10.03 10.75
N VAL A 110 -28.55 -8.76 10.50
CA VAL A 110 -29.22 -7.92 9.51
C VAL A 110 -28.39 -7.81 8.23
N THR A 111 -27.06 -7.84 8.28
CA THR A 111 -26.22 -7.62 7.11
C THR A 111 -24.98 -8.50 7.09
N ASP A 112 -24.57 -8.91 5.88
CA ASP A 112 -23.30 -9.64 5.62
C ASP A 112 -22.13 -8.70 5.29
N ILE A 113 -22.35 -7.38 5.24
CA ILE A 113 -21.28 -6.43 4.92
C ILE A 113 -20.20 -6.47 6.01
N PRO A 114 -18.92 -6.54 5.63
CA PRO A 114 -17.81 -6.51 6.57
C PRO A 114 -17.83 -5.27 7.46
N CYS A 115 -17.62 -5.47 8.76
CA CYS A 115 -17.69 -4.39 9.74
C CYS A 115 -16.34 -4.08 10.38
N VAL A 116 -16.07 -2.78 10.58
CA VAL A 116 -15.00 -2.26 11.43
C VAL A 116 -15.64 -1.58 12.63
N VAL A 117 -15.26 -2.02 13.83
CA VAL A 117 -15.83 -1.49 15.07
C VAL A 117 -14.93 -0.41 15.65
N LEU A 118 -15.50 0.78 15.87
CA LEU A 118 -14.85 1.87 16.58
C LEU A 118 -15.14 1.70 18.07
N THR A 119 -14.08 1.57 18.86
CA THR A 119 -14.22 1.37 20.31
C THR A 119 -13.22 2.22 21.09
N ASP A 120 -13.66 2.70 22.24
CA ASP A 120 -12.85 3.42 23.22
C ASP A 120 -12.40 2.52 24.38
N THR A 121 -12.81 1.23 24.40
CA THR A 121 -12.41 0.29 25.43
C THR A 121 -10.91 0.04 25.41
N ASN A 122 -10.35 -0.12 26.61
CA ASN A 122 -8.97 -0.54 26.82
C ASN A 122 -8.86 -2.00 27.30
N GLU A 123 -10.01 -2.65 27.51
CA GLU A 123 -10.11 -3.99 28.05
C GLU A 123 -9.95 -5.02 26.92
N LYS A 124 -8.82 -5.77 26.95
CA LYS A 124 -8.53 -6.79 25.93
C LYS A 124 -9.61 -7.85 25.79
N SER A 125 -10.23 -8.24 26.89
CA SER A 125 -11.33 -9.20 26.92
C SER A 125 -12.55 -8.75 26.09
N GLU A 126 -12.86 -7.48 26.14
CA GLU A 126 -13.91 -6.84 25.31
C GLU A 126 -13.50 -6.80 23.83
N LEU A 127 -12.27 -6.42 23.54
CA LEU A 127 -11.75 -6.42 22.15
C LEU A 127 -11.82 -7.82 21.54
N PHE A 128 -11.50 -8.87 22.30
CA PHE A 128 -11.60 -10.25 21.82
C PHE A 128 -13.06 -10.67 21.59
N LYS A 129 -14.00 -10.25 22.44
CA LYS A 129 -15.44 -10.50 22.21
C LYS A 129 -15.90 -9.85 20.91
N ILE A 130 -15.53 -8.60 20.66
CA ILE A 130 -15.86 -7.89 19.43
C ILE A 130 -15.28 -8.62 18.21
N LEU A 131 -14.01 -9.02 18.25
CA LEU A 131 -13.36 -9.70 17.13
C LEU A 131 -13.88 -11.13 16.88
N LYS A 132 -14.53 -11.77 17.86
CA LYS A 132 -15.17 -13.07 17.70
C LYS A 132 -16.53 -12.98 17.00
N CYS A 133 -17.12 -11.78 16.90
CA CYS A 133 -18.40 -11.61 16.21
C CYS A 133 -18.22 -11.86 14.71
N PRO A 134 -19.06 -12.72 14.09
CA PRO A 134 -19.05 -12.94 12.65
C PRO A 134 -19.19 -11.61 11.90
N GLY A 135 -18.47 -11.45 10.74
CA GLY A 135 -18.54 -10.22 9.96
C GLY A 135 -17.65 -9.07 10.44
N VAL A 136 -17.20 -9.06 11.70
CA VAL A 136 -16.22 -8.08 12.16
C VAL A 136 -14.86 -8.38 11.56
N LYS A 137 -14.33 -7.42 10.78
CA LYS A 137 -13.03 -7.53 10.06
C LYS A 137 -11.93 -6.67 10.67
N GLY A 138 -12.25 -5.80 11.61
CA GLY A 138 -11.25 -4.94 12.23
C GLY A 138 -11.76 -4.12 13.38
N LEU A 139 -10.80 -3.56 14.11
CA LEU A 139 -11.02 -2.62 15.20
C LEU A 139 -10.41 -1.26 14.84
N SER A 140 -11.05 -0.20 15.31
CA SER A 140 -10.50 1.15 15.30
C SER A 140 -10.73 1.79 16.69
N GLY A 141 -10.02 2.88 16.98
CA GLY A 141 -10.19 3.62 18.22
C GLY A 141 -8.92 3.69 19.07
N ALA A 142 -9.09 4.19 20.30
CA ALA A 142 -7.98 4.59 21.16
C ALA A 142 -6.97 3.49 21.48
N TYR A 143 -7.42 2.25 21.67
CA TYR A 143 -6.52 1.14 22.03
C TYR A 143 -5.56 0.80 20.89
N VAL A 144 -6.08 0.62 19.65
CA VAL A 144 -5.29 0.23 18.48
C VAL A 144 -4.51 1.39 17.85
N SER A 145 -4.83 2.63 18.22
CA SER A 145 -4.13 3.83 17.73
C SER A 145 -2.96 4.26 18.59
N ARG A 146 -2.63 3.52 19.65
CA ARG A 146 -1.50 3.84 20.53
C ARG A 146 -0.17 3.63 19.80
N THR A 147 0.77 4.57 19.97
CA THR A 147 2.13 4.46 19.44
C THR A 147 2.92 3.29 20.04
N THR A 148 2.52 2.84 21.23
CA THR A 148 3.12 1.70 21.95
C THR A 148 2.45 0.36 21.67
N MET A 149 1.51 0.30 20.71
CA MET A 149 0.78 -0.92 20.39
C MET A 149 1.68 -1.95 19.72
N ASP A 150 1.91 -3.07 20.37
CA ASP A 150 2.55 -4.25 19.80
C ASP A 150 1.50 -5.11 19.08
N PHE A 151 1.35 -4.90 17.77
CA PHE A 151 0.41 -5.65 16.94
C PHE A 151 0.77 -7.12 16.79
N VAL A 152 2.04 -7.49 16.89
CA VAL A 152 2.48 -8.89 16.81
C VAL A 152 2.00 -9.62 18.05
N ALA A 153 2.32 -9.11 19.24
CA ALA A 153 1.87 -9.69 20.49
C ALA A 153 0.33 -9.71 20.62
N PHE A 154 -0.37 -8.69 20.09
CA PHE A 154 -1.83 -8.68 20.09
C PHE A 154 -2.41 -9.77 19.19
N LYS A 155 -1.88 -9.95 17.97
CA LYS A 155 -2.30 -11.02 17.05
C LYS A 155 -2.05 -12.42 17.64
N GLU A 156 -0.95 -12.63 18.35
CA GLU A 156 -0.68 -13.89 19.06
C GLU A 156 -1.72 -14.19 20.14
N GLN A 157 -2.13 -13.16 20.88
CA GLN A 157 -3.20 -13.31 21.88
C GLN A 157 -4.55 -13.60 21.19
N CYS A 158 -4.85 -12.95 20.06
CA CYS A 158 -6.03 -13.26 19.25
C CYS A 158 -6.03 -14.72 18.79
N ALA A 159 -4.88 -15.24 18.33
CA ALA A 159 -4.76 -16.64 17.92
C ALA A 159 -5.01 -17.63 19.08
N LYS A 160 -4.51 -17.33 20.29
CA LYS A 160 -4.78 -18.11 21.51
C LYS A 160 -6.27 -18.12 21.89
N GLU A 161 -6.98 -17.06 21.54
CA GLU A 161 -8.42 -16.91 21.73
C GLU A 161 -9.26 -17.49 20.57
N ASN A 162 -8.64 -18.22 19.63
CA ASN A 162 -9.25 -18.74 18.41
C ASN A 162 -9.86 -17.65 17.50
N ILE A 163 -9.32 -16.44 17.54
CA ILE A 163 -9.69 -15.35 16.63
C ILE A 163 -8.80 -15.43 15.40
N LYS A 164 -9.41 -15.65 14.22
CA LYS A 164 -8.69 -15.71 12.96
C LYS A 164 -8.16 -14.33 12.58
N MET A 165 -6.83 -14.20 12.52
CA MET A 165 -6.16 -12.96 12.12
C MET A 165 -5.45 -13.16 10.78
N THR A 166 -5.30 -12.08 10.03
CA THR A 166 -4.42 -12.08 8.86
C THR A 166 -2.97 -12.21 9.34
N SER A 167 -2.38 -13.36 9.10
CA SER A 167 -0.98 -13.69 9.39
C SER A 167 -0.40 -14.46 8.22
N PHE A 168 0.92 -14.46 8.09
CA PHE A 168 1.57 -15.44 7.24
C PHE A 168 1.52 -16.79 7.96
N GLU A 169 1.18 -17.82 7.23
CA GLU A 169 1.24 -19.20 7.70
C GLU A 169 2.14 -19.97 6.75
N SER A 170 3.06 -20.76 7.30
CA SER A 170 3.87 -21.63 6.48
C SER A 170 3.09 -22.90 6.15
N MET A 171 3.17 -23.33 4.89
CA MET A 171 2.60 -24.60 4.44
C MET A 171 3.51 -25.80 4.78
N MET A 172 4.71 -25.53 5.32
CA MET A 172 5.74 -26.52 5.61
C MET A 172 6.42 -26.21 6.94
N GLU A 173 6.80 -27.25 7.65
CA GLU A 173 7.65 -27.13 8.83
C GLU A 173 9.12 -26.96 8.45
N PHE A 174 9.90 -26.27 9.29
CA PHE A 174 11.32 -26.04 9.02
C PHE A 174 12.12 -27.33 8.84
N SER A 175 11.72 -28.41 9.51
CA SER A 175 12.32 -29.74 9.41
C SER A 175 12.13 -30.43 8.06
N GLU A 176 11.23 -29.94 7.22
CA GLU A 176 10.97 -30.49 5.88
C GLU A 176 11.91 -29.92 4.80
N PHE A 177 12.66 -28.87 5.14
CA PHE A 177 13.64 -28.28 4.22
C PHE A 177 14.94 -29.10 4.22
N ARG A 178 15.58 -29.13 3.05
CA ARG A 178 16.93 -29.65 2.90
C ARG A 178 17.91 -28.54 3.27
N LEU A 179 18.48 -28.63 4.46
CA LEU A 179 19.43 -27.65 4.99
C LEU A 179 20.86 -27.94 4.50
N ASN A 180 21.71 -26.92 4.51
CA ASN A 180 23.13 -27.11 4.27
C ASN A 180 23.83 -27.84 5.42
N GLU A 181 25.15 -28.08 5.32
CA GLU A 181 25.95 -28.78 6.34
C GLU A 181 25.95 -28.06 7.70
N GLU A 182 25.68 -26.74 7.72
CA GLU A 182 25.57 -25.94 8.97
C GLU A 182 24.16 -25.94 9.56
N GLY A 183 23.22 -26.68 8.96
CA GLY A 183 21.81 -26.69 9.38
C GLY A 183 21.04 -25.43 9.02
N LEU A 184 21.49 -24.68 8.01
CA LEU A 184 20.91 -23.43 7.57
C LEU A 184 20.21 -23.57 6.22
N LEU A 185 19.11 -22.82 6.02
CA LEU A 185 18.41 -22.69 4.76
C LEU A 185 18.93 -21.47 3.99
N PRO A 186 19.48 -21.64 2.78
CA PRO A 186 19.85 -20.54 1.89
C PRO A 186 18.63 -19.71 1.50
N VAL A 187 18.77 -18.38 1.47
CA VAL A 187 17.69 -17.44 1.16
C VAL A 187 18.15 -16.39 0.19
N ILE A 188 17.39 -16.20 -0.89
CA ILE A 188 17.55 -15.14 -1.86
C ILE A 188 16.45 -14.11 -1.60
N ALA A 189 16.81 -12.86 -1.28
CA ALA A 189 15.86 -11.76 -1.21
C ALA A 189 15.79 -11.06 -2.56
N GLN A 190 14.58 -10.89 -3.07
CA GLN A 190 14.28 -10.27 -4.36
C GLN A 190 13.27 -9.14 -4.18
N SER A 191 13.48 -8.01 -4.86
CA SER A 191 12.49 -6.95 -4.92
C SER A 191 11.19 -7.47 -5.56
N TYR A 192 10.07 -7.33 -4.87
CA TYR A 192 8.78 -7.76 -5.42
C TYR A 192 8.31 -6.90 -6.60
N LYS A 193 8.80 -5.65 -6.70
CA LYS A 193 8.45 -4.70 -7.76
C LYS A 193 9.30 -4.90 -9.01
N THR A 194 10.63 -4.96 -8.84
CA THR A 194 11.58 -4.90 -9.95
C THR A 194 12.14 -6.25 -10.35
N GLY A 195 11.91 -7.29 -9.54
CA GLY A 195 12.51 -8.60 -9.75
C GLY A 195 14.04 -8.63 -9.50
N GLU A 196 14.65 -7.51 -9.09
CA GLU A 196 16.07 -7.44 -8.79
C GLU A 196 16.43 -8.29 -7.58
N VAL A 197 17.50 -9.05 -7.65
CA VAL A 197 18.04 -9.79 -6.51
C VAL A 197 18.77 -8.81 -5.60
N LEU A 198 18.30 -8.69 -4.37
CA LEU A 198 18.78 -7.70 -3.41
C LEU A 198 19.95 -8.23 -2.57
N MET A 199 19.82 -9.47 -2.07
CA MET A 199 20.85 -10.10 -1.26
C MET A 199 20.67 -11.62 -1.21
N PHE A 200 21.74 -12.29 -0.83
CA PHE A 200 21.78 -13.68 -0.44
C PHE A 200 22.16 -13.80 1.02
N SER A 201 21.49 -14.67 1.76
CA SER A 201 21.74 -14.91 3.17
C SER A 201 21.26 -16.30 3.60
N TYR A 202 21.18 -16.54 4.90
CA TYR A 202 20.76 -17.83 5.47
C TYR A 202 19.71 -17.61 6.55
N MET A 203 18.90 -18.65 6.79
CA MET A 203 18.00 -18.76 7.93
C MET A 203 18.26 -20.02 8.70
N ASP A 204 18.26 -19.94 10.03
CA ASP A 204 18.01 -21.04 10.91
C ASP A 204 16.52 -21.17 11.22
N LYS A 205 16.16 -22.12 12.05
CA LYS A 205 14.78 -22.36 12.49
C LYS A 205 14.15 -21.11 13.12
N GLU A 206 14.89 -20.42 13.97
CA GLU A 206 14.42 -19.21 14.66
C GLU A 206 14.16 -18.07 13.68
N ALA A 207 15.09 -17.79 12.75
CA ALA A 207 14.95 -16.78 11.73
C ALA A 207 13.74 -17.03 10.82
N PHE A 208 13.51 -18.28 10.43
CA PHE A 208 12.37 -18.68 9.61
C PHE A 208 11.04 -18.37 10.31
N TYR A 209 10.84 -18.86 11.53
CA TYR A 209 9.58 -18.64 12.23
C TYR A 209 9.39 -17.18 12.63
N ASN A 210 10.46 -16.46 12.98
CA ASN A 210 10.37 -15.04 13.25
C ASN A 210 9.97 -14.23 12.00
N THR A 211 10.47 -14.63 10.83
CA THR A 211 10.06 -14.03 9.54
C THR A 211 8.57 -14.24 9.28
N ILE A 212 8.06 -15.47 9.44
CA ILE A 212 6.64 -15.81 9.29
C ILE A 212 5.78 -15.01 10.27
N LYS A 213 6.19 -14.97 11.54
CA LYS A 213 5.47 -14.32 12.63
C LYS A 213 5.37 -12.80 12.44
N THR A 214 6.47 -12.16 12.07
CA THR A 214 6.57 -10.69 12.03
C THR A 214 6.28 -10.07 10.66
N GLY A 215 6.37 -10.87 9.59
CA GLY A 215 6.35 -10.40 8.21
C GLY A 215 7.59 -9.57 7.84
N LYS A 216 8.63 -9.59 8.67
CA LYS A 216 9.92 -8.94 8.43
C LYS A 216 11.00 -9.99 8.24
N MET A 217 11.84 -9.83 7.22
CA MET A 217 12.94 -10.76 7.00
C MET A 217 13.87 -10.79 8.20
N THR A 218 14.09 -11.98 8.71
CA THR A 218 15.07 -12.29 9.75
C THR A 218 16.08 -13.25 9.17
N TYR A 219 17.35 -12.98 9.33
CA TYR A 219 18.44 -13.79 8.80
C TYR A 219 19.34 -14.29 9.93
N TYR A 220 19.99 -15.41 9.69
CA TYR A 220 21.01 -15.93 10.57
C TYR A 220 22.34 -15.22 10.28
N ASP A 221 22.85 -14.49 11.25
CA ASP A 221 24.18 -13.89 11.22
C ASP A 221 25.23 -14.95 11.59
N ARG A 222 26.01 -15.39 10.61
CA ARG A 222 27.01 -16.46 10.77
C ARG A 222 28.18 -16.03 11.66
N GLU A 223 28.51 -14.74 11.69
CA GLU A 223 29.59 -14.18 12.54
C GLU A 223 29.12 -14.08 14.00
N ALA A 224 27.94 -13.50 14.21
CA ALA A 224 27.36 -13.35 15.53
C ALA A 224 26.68 -14.64 16.05
N LYS A 225 26.50 -15.67 15.21
CA LYS A 225 25.83 -16.94 15.50
C LYS A 225 24.45 -16.76 16.14
N ARG A 226 23.68 -15.83 15.61
CA ARG A 226 22.31 -15.54 16.07
C ARG A 226 21.43 -15.02 14.94
N SER A 227 20.12 -15.15 15.11
CA SER A 227 19.13 -14.56 14.22
C SER A 227 19.03 -13.04 14.45
N LYS A 228 18.92 -12.27 13.35
CA LYS A 228 18.79 -10.81 13.36
C LYS A 228 17.76 -10.35 12.34
N VAL A 229 16.90 -9.42 12.75
CA VAL A 229 15.93 -8.78 11.83
C VAL A 229 16.67 -7.84 10.90
N GLN A 230 16.45 -7.99 9.60
CA GLN A 230 17.03 -7.09 8.60
C GLN A 230 16.50 -5.67 8.80
N GLY A 231 17.43 -4.73 8.97
CA GLY A 231 17.10 -3.32 9.14
C GLY A 231 16.80 -2.90 10.59
N GLU A 232 17.00 -3.75 11.57
CA GLU A 232 16.72 -3.44 12.99
C GLU A 232 17.49 -2.21 13.48
N GLU A 233 18.74 -2.05 13.07
CA GLU A 233 19.59 -0.90 13.45
C GLU A 233 19.50 0.26 12.48
N SER A 234 19.35 -0.03 11.17
CA SER A 234 19.42 0.99 10.11
C SER A 234 18.06 1.55 9.71
N GLY A 235 16.95 0.92 10.10
CA GLY A 235 15.62 1.20 9.58
C GLY A 235 15.35 0.65 8.17
N HIS A 236 16.33 0.00 7.52
CA HIS A 236 16.22 -0.54 6.16
C HIS A 236 15.57 -1.94 6.19
N TYR A 237 14.32 -1.98 6.63
CA TYR A 237 13.56 -3.22 6.75
C TYR A 237 13.25 -3.86 5.40
N GLN A 238 13.08 -5.19 5.42
CA GLN A 238 12.53 -5.99 4.33
C GLN A 238 11.21 -6.59 4.77
N TYR A 239 10.11 -6.12 4.16
CA TYR A 239 8.77 -6.66 4.44
C TYR A 239 8.42 -7.76 3.45
N VAL A 240 8.05 -8.91 3.97
CA VAL A 240 7.68 -10.08 3.18
C VAL A 240 6.42 -9.83 2.36
N LYS A 241 6.46 -10.11 1.06
CA LYS A 241 5.29 -10.17 0.18
C LYS A 241 4.95 -11.62 -0.19
N ALA A 242 5.97 -12.43 -0.45
CA ALA A 242 5.81 -13.87 -0.70
C ALA A 242 7.09 -14.60 -0.31
N LEU A 243 6.93 -15.84 0.15
CA LEU A 243 8.01 -16.79 0.35
C LEU A 243 7.70 -18.04 -0.48
N THR A 244 8.66 -18.46 -1.29
CA THR A 244 8.56 -19.66 -2.13
C THR A 244 9.82 -20.48 -2.00
N ILE A 245 9.67 -21.80 -2.03
CA ILE A 245 10.78 -22.73 -1.95
C ILE A 245 11.06 -23.33 -3.34
N ASN A 246 12.30 -23.66 -3.65
CA ASN A 246 12.64 -24.35 -4.89
C ASN A 246 12.17 -25.82 -4.87
N CYS A 247 12.23 -26.49 -6.03
CA CYS A 247 11.76 -27.87 -6.20
C CYS A 247 12.43 -28.88 -5.26
N ASP A 248 13.70 -28.66 -4.91
CA ASP A 248 14.50 -29.54 -4.05
C ASP A 248 14.38 -29.19 -2.56
N LYS A 249 13.60 -28.16 -2.21
CA LYS A 249 13.38 -27.68 -0.85
C LYS A 249 14.66 -27.22 -0.13
N GLU A 250 15.63 -26.69 -0.87
CA GLU A 250 16.96 -26.34 -0.35
C GLU A 250 17.28 -24.86 -0.43
N ALA A 251 16.44 -24.03 -1.09
CA ALA A 251 16.64 -22.60 -1.21
C ALA A 251 15.31 -21.85 -1.20
N LEU A 252 15.23 -20.83 -0.36
CA LEU A 252 14.07 -19.96 -0.23
C LEU A 252 14.23 -18.71 -1.10
N LEU A 253 13.21 -18.39 -1.89
CA LEU A 253 13.07 -17.10 -2.56
C LEU A 253 12.07 -16.24 -1.79
N ALA A 254 12.56 -15.13 -1.24
CA ALA A 254 11.76 -14.15 -0.54
C ALA A 254 11.52 -12.94 -1.43
N LYS A 255 10.29 -12.74 -1.91
CA LYS A 255 9.88 -11.48 -2.54
C LYS A 255 9.57 -10.48 -1.44
N VAL A 256 10.32 -9.37 -1.43
CA VAL A 256 10.26 -8.40 -0.34
C VAL A 256 10.05 -6.98 -0.84
N GLU A 257 9.44 -6.16 0.00
CA GLU A 257 9.47 -4.73 -0.11
C GLU A 257 10.66 -4.20 0.69
N GLN A 258 11.66 -3.68 0.01
CA GLN A 258 12.88 -3.14 0.60
C GLN A 258 12.70 -1.66 0.96
N ILE A 259 13.06 -1.28 2.18
CA ILE A 259 13.16 0.11 2.62
C ILE A 259 14.61 0.55 2.58
N GLY A 260 14.93 1.57 1.77
CA GLY A 260 16.31 2.02 1.62
C GLY A 260 17.24 0.97 0.99
N PRO A 261 18.56 1.13 1.13
CA PRO A 261 19.55 0.18 0.59
C PRO A 261 19.48 -1.19 1.29
N ALA A 262 19.59 -2.25 0.50
CA ALA A 262 19.66 -3.61 1.06
C ALA A 262 21.05 -3.94 1.62
N CYS A 263 22.09 -3.38 1.00
CA CYS A 263 23.47 -3.66 1.40
C CYS A 263 23.96 -2.74 2.53
N LYS A 264 24.74 -3.30 3.46
CA LYS A 264 25.41 -2.53 4.54
C LYS A 264 26.36 -1.44 4.03
N THR A 265 26.81 -1.54 2.78
CA THR A 265 27.66 -0.53 2.12
C THR A 265 26.88 0.65 1.55
N GLY A 266 25.55 0.68 1.67
CA GLY A 266 24.69 1.72 1.12
C GLY A 266 24.23 1.49 -0.33
N ASN A 267 24.60 0.36 -0.94
CA ASN A 267 24.14 0.00 -2.28
C ASN A 267 22.72 -0.62 -2.24
N ALA A 268 21.95 -0.41 -3.29
CA ALA A 268 20.60 -0.95 -3.44
C ALA A 268 20.55 -2.48 -3.35
N THR A 269 21.58 -3.16 -3.86
CA THR A 269 21.74 -4.60 -3.85
C THR A 269 23.15 -4.98 -3.34
N CYS A 270 23.31 -6.22 -2.83
CA CYS A 270 24.63 -6.78 -2.51
C CYS A 270 25.40 -7.23 -3.76
N PHE A 271 24.73 -7.34 -4.90
CA PHE A 271 25.31 -7.80 -6.17
C PHE A 271 25.69 -6.64 -7.08
N PHE A 272 26.48 -5.69 -6.57
CA PHE A 272 26.87 -4.47 -7.27
C PHE A 272 28.29 -4.51 -7.88
N GLN A 273 29.08 -5.55 -7.60
CA GLN A 273 30.44 -5.70 -8.11
C GLN A 273 30.46 -6.63 -9.33
N PRO A 274 30.79 -6.14 -10.53
CA PRO A 274 30.89 -7.01 -11.70
C PRO A 274 32.09 -7.94 -11.56
N LEU A 275 31.88 -9.23 -11.80
CA LEU A 275 32.95 -10.22 -11.86
C LEU A 275 33.57 -10.32 -13.26
N VAL A 276 32.75 -10.13 -14.30
CA VAL A 276 33.16 -10.15 -15.71
C VAL A 276 32.65 -8.87 -16.36
N GLY A 277 33.53 -8.14 -17.02
CA GLY A 277 33.15 -6.99 -17.86
C GLY A 277 32.51 -7.51 -19.16
N THR A 278 31.32 -7.03 -19.47
CA THR A 278 30.59 -7.35 -20.71
C THR A 278 29.96 -6.09 -21.26
N ASP A 279 29.64 -6.05 -22.55
CA ASP A 279 28.80 -4.99 -23.16
C ASP A 279 27.31 -5.20 -22.87
N TYR A 280 26.98 -5.91 -21.77
CA TYR A 280 25.61 -6.19 -21.37
C TYR A 280 24.93 -4.89 -20.92
N ASP A 281 23.79 -4.58 -21.55
CA ASP A 281 22.92 -3.50 -21.09
C ASP A 281 22.24 -3.92 -19.80
N GLY A 282 22.71 -3.37 -18.68
CA GLY A 282 22.18 -3.62 -17.34
C GLY A 282 20.87 -2.90 -17.03
N THR A 283 20.22 -2.26 -18.02
CA THR A 283 18.95 -1.59 -17.82
C THR A 283 17.88 -2.60 -17.43
N ASN A 284 17.34 -2.45 -16.22
CA ASN A 284 16.19 -3.25 -15.77
C ASN A 284 14.88 -2.62 -16.30
N PRO A 285 14.19 -3.26 -17.28
CA PRO A 285 12.99 -2.69 -17.87
C PRO A 285 11.86 -2.42 -16.85
N LEU A 286 11.78 -3.24 -15.80
CA LEU A 286 10.77 -3.09 -14.74
C LEU A 286 11.07 -1.90 -13.81
N GLN A 287 12.33 -1.45 -13.79
CA GLN A 287 12.80 -0.39 -12.90
C GLN A 287 12.85 0.98 -13.56
N VAL A 288 12.94 1.06 -14.88
CA VAL A 288 13.14 2.33 -15.62
C VAL A 288 12.06 3.35 -15.24
N PHE A 289 10.80 2.98 -15.34
CA PHE A 289 9.69 3.90 -15.07
C PHE A 289 9.65 4.37 -13.61
N GLU A 290 9.87 3.46 -12.66
CA GLU A 290 9.97 3.79 -11.23
C GLU A 290 11.14 4.77 -10.99
N THR A 291 12.31 4.49 -11.58
CA THR A 291 13.51 5.34 -11.42
C THR A 291 13.29 6.74 -11.99
N VAL A 292 12.65 6.86 -13.15
CA VAL A 292 12.34 8.17 -13.75
C VAL A 292 11.33 8.91 -12.89
N TYR A 293 10.27 8.25 -12.45
CA TYR A 293 9.26 8.84 -11.56
C TYR A 293 9.87 9.33 -10.24
N GLU A 294 10.72 8.53 -9.60
CA GLU A 294 11.38 8.91 -8.34
C GLU A 294 12.34 10.09 -8.53
N LYS A 295 13.06 10.15 -9.65
CA LYS A 295 13.91 11.31 -9.99
C LYS A 295 13.08 12.59 -10.16
N ILE A 296 11.92 12.52 -10.82
CA ILE A 296 11.01 13.66 -10.98
C ILE A 296 10.47 14.09 -9.61
N LEU A 297 10.08 13.14 -8.77
CA LEU A 297 9.59 13.39 -7.41
C LEU A 297 10.69 14.00 -6.52
N GLU A 298 11.92 13.53 -6.64
CA GLU A 298 13.09 14.09 -5.95
C GLU A 298 13.36 15.53 -6.38
N ARG A 299 13.29 15.84 -7.69
CA ARG A 299 13.44 17.22 -8.20
C ARG A 299 12.37 18.16 -7.65
N LYS A 300 11.13 17.69 -7.47
CA LYS A 300 10.07 18.49 -6.87
C LYS A 300 10.33 18.78 -5.40
N LYS A 301 10.88 17.80 -4.65
CA LYS A 301 11.21 17.97 -3.21
C LYS A 301 12.48 18.80 -2.97
N ASN A 302 13.49 18.58 -3.79
CA ASN A 302 14.82 19.15 -3.69
C ASN A 302 15.17 19.87 -5.02
N PRO A 303 14.67 21.09 -5.24
CA PRO A 303 14.91 21.83 -6.47
C PRO A 303 16.40 22.04 -6.74
N ARG A 304 16.78 21.99 -8.03
CA ARG A 304 18.14 22.26 -8.49
C ARG A 304 18.12 23.32 -9.59
N ASP A 305 19.03 24.26 -9.51
CA ASP A 305 19.18 25.30 -10.52
C ASP A 305 19.47 24.71 -11.89
N GLY A 306 18.83 25.27 -12.92
CA GLY A 306 18.99 24.82 -14.30
C GLY A 306 18.24 23.51 -14.65
N SER A 307 17.49 22.92 -13.71
CA SER A 307 16.69 21.71 -13.97
C SER A 307 15.44 22.04 -14.78
N TYR A 308 15.28 21.37 -15.93
CA TYR A 308 14.05 21.46 -16.73
C TYR A 308 12.81 20.99 -15.97
N THR A 309 12.94 19.91 -15.18
CA THR A 309 11.85 19.41 -14.34
C THR A 309 11.37 20.46 -13.34
N ASN A 310 12.33 21.16 -12.69
CA ASN A 310 12.00 22.24 -11.74
C ASN A 310 11.34 23.43 -12.46
N TYR A 311 11.82 23.80 -13.63
CA TYR A 311 11.18 24.83 -14.45
C TYR A 311 9.70 24.50 -14.72
N LEU A 312 9.36 23.24 -15.01
CA LEU A 312 7.96 22.86 -15.23
C LEU A 312 7.12 23.01 -13.96
N PHE A 313 7.65 22.62 -12.81
CA PHE A 313 6.96 22.78 -11.52
C PHE A 313 6.80 24.26 -11.14
N ASP A 314 7.81 25.09 -11.36
CA ASP A 314 7.79 26.53 -11.08
C ASP A 314 6.77 27.26 -11.95
N LYS A 315 6.62 26.88 -13.22
CA LYS A 315 5.60 27.42 -14.13
C LYS A 315 4.20 26.90 -13.87
N GLY A 316 4.08 25.84 -13.08
CA GLY A 316 2.82 25.30 -12.60
C GLY A 316 2.06 24.44 -13.61
N ILE A 317 0.86 24.07 -13.20
CA ILE A 317 0.04 23.05 -13.87
C ILE A 317 -0.26 23.37 -15.33
N ASP A 318 -0.52 24.62 -15.69
CA ASP A 318 -0.88 25.01 -17.07
C ASP A 318 0.29 24.76 -18.03
N LYS A 319 1.53 25.01 -17.58
CA LYS A 319 2.72 24.71 -18.39
C LYS A 319 2.93 23.19 -18.54
N ILE A 320 2.69 22.41 -17.47
CA ILE A 320 2.78 20.96 -17.51
C ILE A 320 1.74 20.39 -18.49
N LEU A 321 0.49 20.83 -18.38
CA LEU A 321 -0.59 20.39 -19.28
C LEU A 321 -0.33 20.78 -20.73
N LYS A 322 0.20 21.99 -20.96
CA LYS A 322 0.60 22.44 -22.29
C LYS A 322 1.63 21.45 -22.88
N LYS A 323 2.67 21.07 -22.10
CA LYS A 323 3.68 20.12 -22.57
C LYS A 323 3.10 18.73 -22.86
N VAL A 324 2.27 18.19 -21.98
CA VAL A 324 1.60 16.90 -22.25
C VAL A 324 0.80 16.95 -23.58
N GLY A 325 0.12 18.07 -23.85
CA GLY A 325 -0.63 18.25 -25.11
C GLY A 325 0.29 18.40 -26.33
N GLU A 326 1.41 19.10 -26.21
CA GLU A 326 2.43 19.25 -27.25
C GLU A 326 2.98 17.85 -27.63
N GLU A 327 3.50 17.09 -26.67
CA GLU A 327 4.09 15.77 -26.90
C GLU A 327 3.07 14.75 -27.45
N ALA A 328 1.81 14.82 -26.98
CA ALA A 328 0.75 13.99 -27.55
C ALA A 328 0.48 14.33 -29.03
N THR A 329 0.58 15.59 -29.42
CA THR A 329 0.40 16.05 -30.80
C THR A 329 1.59 15.63 -31.66
N GLU A 330 2.82 15.81 -31.16
CA GLU A 330 4.05 15.41 -31.82
C GLU A 330 4.10 13.90 -32.05
N LEU A 331 3.67 13.10 -31.08
CA LEU A 331 3.49 11.66 -31.23
C LEU A 331 2.51 11.30 -32.38
N ILE A 332 1.37 12.02 -32.48
CA ILE A 332 0.40 11.79 -33.57
C ILE A 332 1.03 12.12 -34.93
N ILE A 333 1.83 13.17 -35.02
CA ILE A 333 2.53 13.55 -36.24
C ILE A 333 3.60 12.52 -36.59
N ALA A 334 4.45 12.14 -35.63
CA ALA A 334 5.48 11.13 -35.81
C ALA A 334 4.92 9.77 -36.27
N ALA A 335 3.72 9.41 -35.75
CA ALA A 335 3.04 8.17 -36.18
C ALA A 335 2.59 8.15 -37.65
N LYS A 336 2.60 9.30 -38.34
CA LYS A 336 2.36 9.40 -39.79
C LYS A 336 3.63 9.20 -40.61
N ASN A 337 4.80 9.33 -40.00
CA ASN A 337 6.09 9.15 -40.64
C ASN A 337 6.55 7.70 -40.56
N PRO A 338 7.26 7.18 -41.56
CA PRO A 338 7.73 5.79 -41.54
C PRO A 338 8.99 5.57 -40.69
N ASN A 339 9.45 6.57 -39.91
CA ASN A 339 10.63 6.49 -39.08
C ASN A 339 10.31 6.06 -37.64
N PRO A 340 10.65 4.82 -37.24
CA PRO A 340 10.38 4.33 -35.87
C PRO A 340 11.12 5.10 -34.78
N ASP A 341 12.25 5.72 -35.09
CA ASP A 341 13.05 6.46 -34.09
C ASP A 341 12.36 7.77 -33.66
N GLU A 342 11.63 8.42 -34.57
CA GLU A 342 10.82 9.60 -34.25
C GLU A 342 9.70 9.20 -33.27
N ILE A 343 8.94 8.15 -33.59
CA ILE A 343 7.86 7.66 -32.72
C ILE A 343 8.40 7.29 -31.32
N LYS A 344 9.55 6.63 -31.26
CA LYS A 344 10.22 6.26 -30.00
C LYS A 344 10.57 7.49 -29.17
N GLY A 345 11.09 8.56 -29.80
CA GLY A 345 11.38 9.82 -29.15
C GLY A 345 10.14 10.44 -28.54
N GLU A 346 9.09 10.65 -29.34
CA GLU A 346 7.85 11.30 -28.90
C GLU A 346 7.09 10.51 -27.83
N ILE A 347 7.10 9.16 -27.90
CA ILE A 347 6.55 8.31 -26.84
C ILE A 347 7.32 8.54 -25.51
N SER A 348 8.64 8.61 -25.57
CA SER A 348 9.46 8.82 -24.38
C SER A 348 9.21 10.19 -23.74
N ASP A 349 9.10 11.23 -24.56
CA ASP A 349 8.82 12.60 -24.11
C ASP A 349 7.40 12.73 -23.54
N PHE A 350 6.41 12.12 -24.20
CA PHE A 350 5.05 12.05 -23.69
C PHE A 350 5.00 11.35 -22.32
N LEU A 351 5.64 10.18 -22.18
CA LEU A 351 5.68 9.44 -20.90
C LEU A 351 6.37 10.25 -19.81
N TYR A 352 7.46 10.94 -20.13
CA TYR A 352 8.16 11.80 -19.18
C TYR A 352 7.26 12.95 -18.67
N HIS A 353 6.60 13.69 -19.57
CA HIS A 353 5.71 14.80 -19.19
C HIS A 353 4.44 14.31 -18.49
N ALA A 354 3.94 13.12 -18.85
CA ALA A 354 2.86 12.45 -18.10
C ALA A 354 3.27 12.13 -16.66
N MET A 355 4.52 11.65 -16.43
CA MET A 355 5.05 11.43 -15.08
C MET A 355 5.23 12.73 -14.30
N VAL A 356 5.63 13.84 -14.93
CA VAL A 356 5.67 15.16 -14.28
C VAL A 356 4.27 15.58 -13.83
N LEU A 357 3.26 15.39 -14.68
CA LEU A 357 1.85 15.62 -14.33
C LEU A 357 1.40 14.74 -13.18
N MET A 358 1.76 13.46 -13.19
CA MET A 358 1.44 12.52 -12.10
C MET A 358 2.02 13.00 -10.77
N VAL A 359 3.30 13.39 -10.75
CA VAL A 359 3.96 13.93 -9.54
C VAL A 359 3.29 15.23 -9.10
N GLU A 360 2.90 16.11 -10.02
CA GLU A 360 2.16 17.34 -9.69
C GLU A 360 0.81 17.05 -9.03
N ARG A 361 0.09 16.04 -9.52
CA ARG A 361 -1.23 15.65 -9.01
C ARG A 361 -1.18 14.61 -7.89
N GLY A 362 0.00 14.07 -7.57
CA GLY A 362 0.19 13.07 -6.52
C GLY A 362 -0.31 11.68 -6.89
N VAL A 363 -0.41 11.37 -8.19
CA VAL A 363 -0.69 10.04 -8.71
C VAL A 363 0.61 9.24 -8.69
N LYS A 364 0.59 8.03 -8.12
CA LYS A 364 1.77 7.15 -8.04
C LYS A 364 1.86 6.27 -9.28
N TRP A 365 3.07 5.89 -9.64
CA TRP A 365 3.28 4.94 -10.73
C TRP A 365 2.61 3.59 -10.45
N ASP A 366 2.67 3.11 -9.22
CA ASP A 366 1.98 1.90 -8.76
C ASP A 366 0.47 1.91 -9.04
N ASP A 367 -0.18 3.07 -8.95
CA ASP A 367 -1.62 3.19 -9.19
C ASP A 367 -1.95 3.01 -10.67
N ILE A 368 -1.08 3.54 -11.56
CA ILE A 368 -1.23 3.36 -13.01
C ILE A 368 -1.02 1.90 -13.42
N ILE A 369 0.00 1.25 -12.85
CA ILE A 369 0.28 -0.18 -13.14
C ILE A 369 -0.90 -1.05 -12.73
N LYS A 370 -1.48 -0.82 -11.55
CA LYS A 370 -2.65 -1.59 -11.08
C LYS A 370 -3.85 -1.40 -12.00
N GLU A 371 -4.16 -0.17 -12.36
CA GLU A 371 -5.27 0.16 -13.27
C GLU A 371 -5.07 -0.49 -14.64
N LEU A 372 -3.84 -0.51 -15.16
CA LEU A 372 -3.52 -1.18 -16.42
C LEU A 372 -3.61 -2.70 -16.32
N ALA A 373 -3.23 -3.29 -15.18
CA ALA A 373 -3.27 -4.73 -14.97
C ALA A 373 -4.72 -5.27 -14.82
N GLU A 374 -5.68 -4.41 -14.50
CA GLU A 374 -7.11 -4.75 -14.38
C GLU A 374 -7.87 -4.63 -15.73
N ARG A 375 -7.21 -4.15 -16.81
CA ARG A 375 -7.79 -4.03 -18.17
C ARG A 375 -7.57 -5.29 -19.00
#